data_a14fb889df6dfec2e8b369a890f69e63
#
_entry.id   a14fb889df6dfec2e8b369a890f69e63
#
_cell.length_a   1.000
_cell.length_b   1.000
_cell.length_c   1.000
_cell.angle_alpha   90.00
_cell.angle_beta   90.00
_cell.angle_gamma   90.00
#
_symmetry.space_group_name_H-M   'P 1'
#
loop_
_entity.id
_entity.type
_entity.pdbx_description
1 polymer ?
#
loop_
_entity_poly.entity_id
_entity_poly.type
_entity_poly.pdbx_seq_one_letter_code
_entity_poly.pdbx_strand_id
1 'polypeptide(L)'
;SADLLSSIGLTDIRRIFRHKNVTKSTSIDEKKFTNEELRKIAFHIRINRPMSLYARCWIFVEGETEIWLLNEFASMLGISLQAEGVRLVEYAQCGVAPLIKLAKQLGIEWLLLTDGDEAGYKYARHAVNAGNEDRVTILPSIDIEHFLYENGFENVYRRNTGETSLKGLNENKIIEIALKRNTKPGMALAIVDEARLIGKQCVPELFQKIFARSLVKSNTS
;
A
#
# COMPACT_ATOMS: atom_id res chain seq x y z
N SER A 1 1.14 7.59 -22.60
CA SER A 1 0.00 6.69 -22.35
C SER A 1 0.48 5.51 -21.51
N ALA A 2 -0.37 5.01 -20.60
CA ALA A 2 -0.08 3.82 -19.80
C ALA A 2 0.14 2.58 -20.69
N ASP A 3 -0.64 2.48 -21.77
CA ASP A 3 -0.52 1.38 -22.73
C ASP A 3 0.85 1.38 -23.42
N LEU A 4 1.38 2.56 -23.75
CA LEU A 4 2.73 2.68 -24.32
C LEU A 4 3.78 2.18 -23.31
N LEU A 5 3.68 2.57 -22.03
CA LEU A 5 4.60 2.08 -21.00
C LEU A 5 4.55 0.56 -20.84
N SER A 6 3.39 -0.05 -20.98
CA SER A 6 3.25 -1.51 -20.87
C SER A 6 3.92 -2.26 -22.05
N SER A 7 4.08 -1.61 -23.21
CA SER A 7 4.63 -2.22 -24.43
C SER A 7 6.13 -2.05 -24.63
N ILE A 8 6.79 -1.08 -23.95
CA ILE A 8 8.24 -0.84 -24.09
C ILE A 8 9.04 -1.61 -23.04
N GLY A 9 10.35 -1.75 -23.27
CA GLY A 9 11.28 -2.36 -22.29
C GLY A 9 11.38 -1.52 -21.00
N LEU A 10 11.55 -2.18 -19.87
CA LEU A 10 11.69 -1.49 -18.59
C LEU A 10 12.91 -0.53 -18.58
N THR A 11 14.00 -0.93 -19.24
CA THR A 11 15.24 -0.16 -19.36
C THR A 11 15.16 0.99 -20.35
N ASP A 12 14.15 0.98 -21.25
CA ASP A 12 13.92 2.05 -22.21
C ASP A 12 13.16 3.23 -21.60
N ILE A 13 12.61 3.05 -20.38
CA ILE A 13 11.87 4.08 -19.68
C ILE A 13 12.85 5.17 -19.21
N ARG A 14 12.54 6.41 -19.56
CA ARG A 14 13.19 7.61 -19.03
C ARG A 14 12.17 8.43 -18.29
N ARG A 15 12.41 8.67 -17.01
CA ARG A 15 11.54 9.53 -16.20
C ARG A 15 12.16 10.92 -16.08
N ILE A 16 11.37 11.93 -16.42
CA ILE A 16 11.73 13.34 -16.23
C ILE A 16 10.89 13.85 -15.08
N PHE A 17 11.52 14.48 -14.10
CA PHE A 17 10.84 15.08 -12.94
C PHE A 17 11.58 16.33 -12.48
N ARG A 18 10.87 17.18 -11.74
CA ARG A 18 11.43 18.40 -11.18
C ARG A 18 11.70 18.20 -9.69
N HIS A 19 12.90 18.49 -9.25
CA HIS A 19 13.30 18.44 -7.84
C HIS A 19 14.10 19.71 -7.50
N LYS A 20 13.67 20.44 -6.45
CA LYS A 20 14.29 21.71 -6.03
C LYS A 20 14.53 22.68 -7.20
N ASN A 21 13.50 22.87 -8.02
CA ASN A 21 13.54 23.73 -9.22
C ASN A 21 14.51 23.27 -10.34
N VAL A 22 15.10 22.10 -10.25
CA VAL A 22 15.96 21.52 -11.29
C VAL A 22 15.23 20.37 -11.97
N THR A 23 15.20 20.36 -13.29
CA THR A 23 14.70 19.23 -14.08
C THR A 23 15.76 18.13 -14.08
N LYS A 24 15.36 16.93 -13.67
CA LYS A 24 16.21 15.73 -13.67
C LYS A 24 15.65 14.69 -14.62
N SER A 25 16.53 13.91 -15.23
CA SER A 25 16.17 12.72 -16.00
C SER A 25 16.82 11.51 -15.35
N THR A 26 16.07 10.42 -15.23
CA THR A 26 16.53 9.15 -14.67
C THR A 26 16.13 7.99 -15.55
N SER A 27 16.87 6.90 -15.44
CA SER A 27 16.61 5.65 -16.13
C SER A 27 16.86 4.46 -15.19
N ILE A 28 16.37 3.31 -15.59
CA ILE A 28 16.54 2.07 -14.84
C ILE A 28 17.87 1.42 -15.27
N ASP A 29 18.78 1.24 -14.31
CA ASP A 29 20.01 0.49 -14.48
C ASP A 29 19.74 -0.98 -14.10
N GLU A 30 19.60 -1.82 -15.11
CA GLU A 30 19.31 -3.26 -14.93
C GLU A 30 20.40 -4.02 -14.16
N LYS A 31 21.65 -3.54 -14.21
CA LYS A 31 22.78 -4.17 -13.48
C LYS A 31 22.61 -4.16 -11.95
N LYS A 32 21.71 -3.34 -11.46
CA LYS A 32 21.38 -3.26 -10.03
C LYS A 32 20.33 -4.28 -9.59
N PHE A 33 19.79 -5.05 -10.51
CA PHE A 33 18.76 -6.05 -10.26
C PHE A 33 19.19 -7.42 -10.73
N THR A 34 18.64 -8.44 -10.10
CA THR A 34 18.68 -9.79 -10.65
C THR A 34 17.69 -9.93 -11.81
N ASN A 35 17.88 -10.93 -12.66
CA ASN A 35 16.93 -11.23 -13.74
C ASN A 35 15.52 -11.53 -13.22
N GLU A 36 15.41 -12.15 -12.05
CA GLU A 36 14.13 -12.44 -11.40
C GLU A 36 13.45 -11.15 -10.93
N GLU A 37 14.18 -10.25 -10.24
CA GLU A 37 13.66 -8.94 -9.82
C GLU A 37 13.15 -8.15 -11.04
N LEU A 38 13.91 -8.09 -12.13
CA LEU A 38 13.49 -7.38 -13.35
C LEU A 38 12.21 -7.96 -13.95
N ARG A 39 12.07 -9.29 -13.99
CA ARG A 39 10.84 -9.94 -14.50
C ARG A 39 9.64 -9.62 -13.62
N LYS A 40 9.78 -9.68 -12.29
CA LYS A 40 8.72 -9.33 -11.34
C LYS A 40 8.32 -7.86 -11.48
N ILE A 41 9.28 -6.94 -11.51
CA ILE A 41 9.03 -5.50 -11.72
C ILE A 41 8.33 -5.25 -13.06
N ALA A 42 8.83 -5.88 -14.15
CA ALA A 42 8.22 -5.72 -15.47
C ALA A 42 6.76 -6.17 -15.48
N PHE A 43 6.44 -7.28 -14.85
CA PHE A 43 5.07 -7.78 -14.80
C PHE A 43 4.18 -6.96 -13.84
N HIS A 44 4.58 -6.80 -12.59
CA HIS A 44 3.71 -6.22 -11.57
C HIS A 44 3.63 -4.69 -11.63
N ILE A 45 4.68 -4.02 -12.09
CA ILE A 45 4.70 -2.55 -12.16
C ILE A 45 4.43 -2.08 -13.58
N ARG A 46 5.26 -2.49 -14.56
CA ARG A 46 5.17 -1.97 -15.92
C ARG A 46 3.89 -2.42 -16.64
N ILE A 47 3.52 -3.69 -16.53
CA ILE A 47 2.34 -4.24 -17.22
C ILE A 47 1.07 -4.00 -16.42
N ASN A 48 1.01 -4.45 -15.18
CA ASN A 48 -0.23 -4.42 -14.39
C ASN A 48 -0.52 -3.04 -13.78
N ARG A 49 0.52 -2.24 -13.48
CA ARG A 49 0.36 -0.92 -12.80
C ARG A 49 1.18 0.18 -13.48
N PRO A 50 1.13 0.35 -14.81
CA PRO A 50 1.98 1.32 -15.52
C PRO A 50 1.79 2.76 -15.02
N MET A 51 0.61 3.12 -14.55
CA MET A 51 0.33 4.43 -13.97
C MET A 51 1.15 4.73 -12.70
N SER A 52 1.67 3.71 -12.01
CA SER A 52 2.52 3.93 -10.85
C SER A 52 3.86 4.60 -11.21
N LEU A 53 4.33 4.40 -12.44
CA LEU A 53 5.58 5.01 -12.92
C LEU A 53 5.50 6.54 -13.07
N TYR A 54 4.30 7.11 -13.13
CA TYR A 54 4.09 8.57 -13.11
C TYR A 54 4.00 9.16 -11.70
N ALA A 55 3.92 8.31 -10.67
CA ALA A 55 3.76 8.78 -9.30
C ALA A 55 4.97 9.58 -8.81
N ARG A 56 4.72 10.51 -7.90
CA ARG A 56 5.75 11.21 -7.14
C ARG A 56 6.08 10.48 -5.84
N CYS A 57 5.11 9.79 -5.26
CA CYS A 57 5.28 8.99 -4.06
C CYS A 57 4.55 7.65 -4.19
N TRP A 58 5.20 6.58 -3.75
CA TRP A 58 4.58 5.27 -3.57
C TRP A 58 4.32 5.00 -2.09
N ILE A 59 3.16 4.42 -1.79
CA ILE A 59 2.92 3.77 -0.50
C ILE A 59 2.93 2.27 -0.79
N PHE A 60 3.95 1.57 -0.30
CA PHE A 60 4.03 0.12 -0.40
C PHE A 60 3.11 -0.51 0.63
N VAL A 61 2.30 -1.44 0.19
CA VAL A 61 1.35 -2.22 1.00
C VAL A 61 1.48 -3.70 0.65
N GLU A 62 0.97 -4.59 1.51
CA GLU A 62 1.15 -6.01 1.27
C GLU A 62 0.39 -6.50 0.05
N GLY A 63 -0.89 -6.18 -0.06
CA GLY A 63 -1.74 -6.72 -1.09
C GLY A 63 -2.86 -5.79 -1.57
N GLU A 64 -3.79 -6.38 -2.34
CA GLU A 64 -4.89 -5.63 -2.96
C GLU A 64 -5.94 -5.15 -1.95
N THR A 65 -6.11 -5.86 -0.84
CA THR A 65 -7.04 -5.47 0.23
C THR A 65 -6.68 -4.10 0.79
N GLU A 66 -5.40 -3.88 1.11
CA GLU A 66 -4.88 -2.61 1.60
C GLU A 66 -5.00 -1.52 0.53
N ILE A 67 -4.74 -1.83 -0.74
CA ILE A 67 -4.91 -0.87 -1.85
C ILE A 67 -6.35 -0.37 -1.87
N TRP A 68 -7.32 -1.25 -1.75
CA TRP A 68 -8.73 -0.91 -1.76
C TRP A 68 -9.11 -0.06 -0.55
N LEU A 69 -8.85 -0.56 0.66
CA LEU A 69 -9.20 0.10 1.91
C LEU A 69 -8.57 1.50 2.02
N LEU A 70 -7.28 1.62 1.74
CA LEU A 70 -6.58 2.90 1.86
C LEU A 70 -7.04 3.93 0.82
N ASN A 71 -7.39 3.53 -0.41
CA ASN A 71 -7.97 4.45 -1.39
C ASN A 71 -9.33 4.99 -0.92
N GLU A 72 -10.19 4.11 -0.39
CA GLU A 72 -11.50 4.51 0.13
C GLU A 72 -11.37 5.42 1.37
N PHE A 73 -10.53 5.06 2.32
CA PHE A 73 -10.27 5.90 3.50
C PHE A 73 -9.70 7.26 3.13
N ALA A 74 -8.77 7.33 2.17
CA ALA A 74 -8.25 8.60 1.68
C ALA A 74 -9.37 9.46 1.05
N SER A 75 -10.20 8.83 0.21
CA SER A 75 -11.34 9.49 -0.44
C SER A 75 -12.33 10.06 0.59
N MET A 76 -12.61 9.33 1.67
CA MET A 76 -13.48 9.80 2.76
C MET A 76 -12.92 11.03 3.49
N LEU A 77 -11.61 11.19 3.52
CA LEU A 77 -10.93 12.37 4.05
C LEU A 77 -10.87 13.53 3.02
N GLY A 78 -11.42 13.35 1.82
CA GLY A 78 -11.35 14.30 0.73
C GLY A 78 -10.00 14.31 0.01
N ILE A 79 -9.17 13.26 0.19
CA ILE A 79 -7.85 13.13 -0.42
C ILE A 79 -7.94 12.24 -1.66
N SER A 80 -7.69 12.80 -2.83
CA SER A 80 -7.47 12.02 -4.06
C SER A 80 -5.99 11.67 -4.19
N LEU A 81 -5.58 10.51 -3.68
CA LEU A 81 -4.18 10.07 -3.75
C LEU A 81 -3.63 10.16 -5.18
N GLN A 82 -4.46 9.82 -6.17
CA GLN A 82 -4.07 9.87 -7.57
C GLN A 82 -3.79 11.28 -8.08
N ALA A 83 -4.64 12.24 -7.73
CA ALA A 83 -4.45 13.65 -8.11
C ALA A 83 -3.21 14.24 -7.42
N GLU A 84 -2.93 13.79 -6.20
CA GLU A 84 -1.76 14.20 -5.41
C GLU A 84 -0.46 13.48 -5.85
N GLY A 85 -0.51 12.69 -6.93
CA GLY A 85 0.66 11.97 -7.42
C GLY A 85 1.13 10.82 -6.50
N VAL A 86 0.26 10.33 -5.64
CA VAL A 86 0.53 9.18 -4.76
C VAL A 86 -0.09 7.91 -5.36
N ARG A 87 0.63 6.80 -5.28
CA ARG A 87 0.12 5.48 -5.71
C ARG A 87 0.40 4.45 -4.63
N LEU A 88 -0.62 3.62 -4.38
CA LEU A 88 -0.47 2.41 -3.59
C LEU A 88 0.12 1.31 -4.48
N VAL A 89 1.16 0.64 -3.99
CA VAL A 89 1.88 -0.38 -4.74
C VAL A 89 2.06 -1.61 -3.84
N GLU A 90 1.52 -2.71 -4.28
CA GLU A 90 1.64 -4.00 -3.58
C GLU A 90 3.06 -4.55 -3.69
N TYR A 91 3.60 -5.05 -2.57
CA TYR A 91 4.94 -5.64 -2.53
C TYR A 91 4.98 -7.16 -2.42
N ALA A 92 3.86 -7.83 -2.11
CA ALA A 92 3.83 -9.28 -1.90
C ALA A 92 4.46 -10.07 -3.06
N GLN A 93 4.23 -9.64 -4.29
CA GLN A 93 4.71 -10.33 -5.49
C GLN A 93 6.13 -9.92 -5.91
N CYS A 94 6.54 -8.68 -5.65
CA CYS A 94 7.85 -8.15 -6.05
C CYS A 94 8.89 -8.23 -4.96
N GLY A 95 8.47 -8.18 -3.71
CA GLY A 95 9.33 -7.89 -2.56
C GLY A 95 9.61 -6.40 -2.37
N VAL A 96 9.84 -5.99 -1.12
CA VAL A 96 10.07 -4.59 -0.74
C VAL A 96 11.40 -4.05 -1.28
N ALA A 97 12.48 -4.84 -1.19
CA ALA A 97 13.81 -4.37 -1.56
C ALA A 97 13.95 -4.01 -3.05
N PRO A 98 13.48 -4.81 -4.02
CA PRO A 98 13.49 -4.44 -5.43
C PRO A 98 12.66 -3.19 -5.73
N LEU A 99 11.52 -3.01 -5.06
CA LEU A 99 10.67 -1.84 -5.24
C LEU A 99 11.31 -0.57 -4.70
N ILE A 100 11.99 -0.63 -3.55
CA ILE A 100 12.77 0.50 -3.02
C ILE A 100 13.93 0.87 -3.98
N LYS A 101 14.64 -0.13 -4.51
CA LYS A 101 15.70 0.10 -5.52
C LYS A 101 15.13 0.84 -6.74
N LEU A 102 13.98 0.38 -7.25
CA LEU A 102 13.31 0.98 -8.40
C LEU A 102 12.87 2.42 -8.10
N ALA A 103 12.21 2.65 -6.97
CA ALA A 103 11.78 3.98 -6.54
C ALA A 103 12.97 4.96 -6.49
N LYS A 104 14.09 4.54 -5.86
CA LYS A 104 15.31 5.34 -5.78
C LYS A 104 15.89 5.68 -7.16
N GLN A 105 15.94 4.73 -8.10
CA GLN A 105 16.45 4.98 -9.44
C GLN A 105 15.56 5.93 -10.23
N LEU A 106 14.25 5.82 -10.07
CA LEU A 106 13.29 6.69 -10.75
C LEU A 106 13.06 8.03 -10.05
N GLY A 107 13.69 8.28 -8.88
CA GLY A 107 13.43 9.48 -8.09
C GLY A 107 11.98 9.58 -7.61
N ILE A 108 11.39 8.43 -7.26
CA ILE A 108 10.05 8.35 -6.67
C ILE A 108 10.22 8.24 -5.16
N GLU A 109 9.57 9.12 -4.41
CA GLU A 109 9.49 9.01 -2.96
C GLU A 109 8.66 7.78 -2.57
N TRP A 110 8.87 7.26 -1.36
CA TRP A 110 8.14 6.08 -0.91
C TRP A 110 7.91 6.05 0.59
N LEU A 111 6.84 5.39 0.98
CA LEU A 111 6.52 4.96 2.33
C LEU A 111 6.24 3.46 2.29
N LEU A 112 6.40 2.79 3.43
CA LEU A 112 6.12 1.37 3.59
C LEU A 112 5.16 1.17 4.76
N LEU A 113 4.07 0.46 4.53
CA LEU A 113 3.17 -0.07 5.54
C LEU A 113 3.31 -1.59 5.54
N THR A 114 3.58 -2.18 6.69
CA THR A 114 3.66 -3.63 6.87
C THR A 114 2.76 -4.10 8.00
N ASP A 115 2.37 -5.35 7.94
CA ASP A 115 1.72 -6.03 9.05
C ASP A 115 2.64 -6.13 10.28
N GLY A 116 2.06 -6.34 11.45
CA GLY A 116 2.78 -6.51 12.71
C GLY A 116 3.18 -7.97 12.99
N ASP A 117 3.27 -8.79 11.95
CA ASP A 117 3.73 -10.16 12.03
C ASP A 117 5.25 -10.30 11.79
N GLU A 118 5.77 -11.51 11.87
CA GLU A 118 7.20 -11.78 11.66
C GLU A 118 7.67 -11.39 10.25
N ALA A 119 6.84 -11.60 9.23
CA ALA A 119 7.15 -11.26 7.85
C ALA A 119 7.18 -9.73 7.67
N GLY A 120 6.21 -9.01 8.22
CA GLY A 120 6.15 -7.56 8.20
C GLY A 120 7.36 -6.92 8.90
N TYR A 121 7.74 -7.41 10.06
CA TYR A 121 8.98 -6.96 10.72
C TYR A 121 10.24 -7.24 9.91
N LYS A 122 10.30 -8.34 9.16
CA LYS A 122 11.41 -8.64 8.25
C LYS A 122 11.47 -7.63 7.11
N TYR A 123 10.34 -7.32 6.48
CA TYR A 123 10.26 -6.28 5.44
C TYR A 123 10.66 -4.91 5.96
N ALA A 124 10.17 -4.54 7.13
CA ALA A 124 10.51 -3.29 7.80
C ALA A 124 12.03 -3.17 8.04
N ARG A 125 12.67 -4.22 8.57
CA ARG A 125 14.13 -4.24 8.78
C ARG A 125 14.92 -4.06 7.49
N HIS A 126 14.49 -4.65 6.37
CA HIS A 126 15.15 -4.44 5.07
C HIS A 126 15.07 -2.97 4.61
N ALA A 127 13.97 -2.29 4.89
CA ALA A 127 13.80 -0.89 4.57
C ALA A 127 14.62 0.02 5.50
N VAL A 128 14.63 -0.27 6.82
CA VAL A 128 15.34 0.50 7.86
C VAL A 128 16.85 0.42 7.72
N ASN A 129 17.41 -0.75 7.41
CA ASN A 129 18.86 -0.91 7.18
C ASN A 129 19.43 0.01 6.09
N ALA A 130 18.58 0.66 5.31
CA ALA A 130 18.96 1.68 4.34
C ALA A 130 18.87 3.13 4.88
N GLY A 131 18.70 3.33 6.22
CA GLY A 131 18.59 4.65 6.84
C GLY A 131 17.27 5.37 6.57
N ASN A 132 16.17 4.62 6.50
CA ASN A 132 14.84 5.14 6.13
C ASN A 132 13.76 4.84 7.20
N GLU A 133 14.12 4.91 8.47
CA GLU A 133 13.20 4.63 9.60
C GLU A 133 11.93 5.49 9.53
N ASP A 134 12.09 6.76 9.14
CA ASP A 134 10.98 7.70 8.97
C ASP A 134 9.99 7.31 7.88
N ARG A 135 10.32 6.33 7.03
CA ARG A 135 9.52 5.89 5.90
C ARG A 135 8.70 4.63 6.18
N VAL A 136 8.95 4.00 7.31
CA VAL A 136 8.32 2.71 7.65
C VAL A 136 7.25 2.91 8.70
N THR A 137 6.13 2.24 8.50
CA THR A 137 5.04 2.11 9.47
C THR A 137 4.71 0.63 9.58
N ILE A 138 4.77 0.10 10.80
CA ILE A 138 4.36 -1.27 11.11
C ILE A 138 2.99 -1.17 11.79
N LEU A 139 2.02 -1.98 11.38
CA LEU A 139 0.74 -2.08 12.07
C LEU A 139 0.98 -2.53 13.52
N PRO A 140 0.26 -1.97 14.49
CA PRO A 140 0.35 -2.42 15.89
C PRO A 140 -0.27 -3.80 16.12
N SER A 141 -1.09 -4.26 15.18
CA SER A 141 -1.78 -5.54 15.17
C SER A 141 -1.13 -6.50 14.18
N ILE A 142 -1.37 -7.80 14.31
CA ILE A 142 -0.72 -8.85 13.51
C ILE A 142 -0.93 -8.68 12.00
N ASP A 143 -2.10 -8.20 11.59
CA ASP A 143 -2.48 -7.92 10.21
C ASP A 143 -3.50 -6.77 10.16
N ILE A 144 -3.90 -6.39 8.95
CA ILE A 144 -4.86 -5.29 8.73
C ILE A 144 -6.27 -5.66 9.23
N GLU A 145 -6.66 -6.93 9.20
CA GLU A 145 -7.95 -7.39 9.67
C GLU A 145 -8.10 -7.18 11.19
N HIS A 146 -7.08 -7.57 11.97
CA HIS A 146 -7.05 -7.35 13.42
C HIS A 146 -6.96 -5.86 13.73
N PHE A 147 -6.12 -5.12 12.99
CA PHE A 147 -6.03 -3.67 13.15
C PHE A 147 -7.38 -2.98 12.97
N LEU A 148 -8.14 -3.33 11.94
CA LEU A 148 -9.45 -2.74 11.68
C LEU A 148 -10.49 -3.17 12.71
N TYR A 149 -10.45 -4.44 13.15
CA TYR A 149 -11.31 -4.94 14.23
C TYR A 149 -11.15 -4.09 15.50
N GLU A 150 -9.91 -3.86 15.93
CA GLU A 150 -9.56 -3.05 17.11
C GLU A 150 -9.87 -1.54 16.93
N ASN A 151 -9.92 -1.05 15.69
CA ASN A 151 -10.10 0.36 15.37
C ASN A 151 -11.50 0.70 14.86
N GLY A 152 -12.53 0.07 15.45
CA GLY A 152 -13.92 0.49 15.31
C GLY A 152 -14.76 -0.33 14.34
N PHE A 153 -14.19 -1.34 13.70
CA PHE A 153 -14.91 -2.22 12.76
C PHE A 153 -15.29 -3.58 13.32
N GLU A 154 -15.14 -3.80 14.64
CA GLU A 154 -15.53 -5.05 15.33
C GLU A 154 -16.93 -5.53 14.92
N ASN A 155 -17.93 -4.63 14.93
CA ASN A 155 -19.30 -4.96 14.58
C ASN A 155 -19.48 -5.45 13.15
N VAL A 156 -18.63 -4.99 12.22
CA VAL A 156 -18.64 -5.47 10.84
C VAL A 156 -18.23 -6.94 10.79
N TYR A 157 -17.12 -7.29 11.44
CA TYR A 157 -16.68 -8.69 11.52
C TYR A 157 -17.73 -9.58 12.21
N ARG A 158 -18.27 -9.14 13.35
CA ARG A 158 -19.31 -9.89 14.10
C ARG A 158 -20.53 -10.20 13.26
N ARG A 159 -21.06 -9.22 12.53
CA ARG A 159 -22.23 -9.42 11.63
C ARG A 159 -21.93 -10.38 10.49
N ASN A 160 -20.71 -10.35 10.00
CA ASN A 160 -20.28 -11.14 8.85
C ASN A 160 -19.86 -12.57 9.19
N THR A 161 -19.84 -12.98 10.46
CA THR A 161 -19.71 -14.40 10.83
C THR A 161 -20.95 -15.20 10.43
N GLY A 162 -22.13 -14.58 10.43
CA GLY A 162 -23.43 -15.24 10.25
C GLY A 162 -23.83 -16.15 11.41
N GLU A 163 -23.08 -16.14 12.51
CA GLU A 163 -23.38 -16.92 13.70
C GLU A 163 -24.49 -16.22 14.52
N THR A 164 -25.44 -17.00 15.03
CA THR A 164 -26.52 -16.49 15.91
C THR A 164 -26.01 -16.17 17.30
N SER A 165 -24.91 -16.75 17.74
CA SER A 165 -24.27 -16.49 19.02
C SER A 165 -22.76 -16.49 18.89
N LEU A 166 -22.14 -15.40 19.32
CA LEU A 166 -20.67 -15.22 19.37
C LEU A 166 -20.15 -15.35 20.81
N LYS A 167 -20.99 -15.87 21.72
CA LYS A 167 -20.63 -15.98 23.14
C LYS A 167 -19.43 -16.91 23.32
N GLY A 168 -18.39 -16.40 23.98
CA GLY A 168 -17.16 -17.16 24.26
C GLY A 168 -16.16 -17.22 23.11
N LEU A 169 -16.44 -16.61 21.96
CA LEU A 169 -15.47 -16.49 20.89
C LEU A 169 -14.53 -15.28 21.15
N ASN A 170 -13.24 -15.49 20.97
CA ASN A 170 -12.26 -14.42 20.97
C ASN A 170 -12.19 -13.74 19.60
N GLU A 171 -11.51 -12.62 19.54
CA GLU A 171 -11.29 -11.80 18.33
C GLU A 171 -10.77 -12.62 17.15
N ASN A 172 -9.68 -13.37 17.34
CA ASN A 172 -9.07 -14.18 16.29
C ASN A 172 -10.08 -15.14 15.65
N LYS A 173 -10.94 -15.74 16.47
CA LYS A 173 -11.95 -16.69 15.98
C LYS A 173 -13.07 -15.99 15.22
N ILE A 174 -13.47 -14.80 15.66
CA ILE A 174 -14.50 -13.99 14.99
C ILE A 174 -13.97 -13.56 13.61
N ILE A 175 -12.75 -13.04 13.55
CA ILE A 175 -12.10 -12.63 12.29
C ILE A 175 -11.97 -13.83 11.35
N GLU A 176 -11.45 -14.96 11.85
CA GLU A 176 -11.30 -16.18 11.06
C GLU A 176 -12.63 -16.64 10.42
N ILE A 177 -13.71 -16.68 11.21
CA ILE A 177 -15.03 -17.10 10.74
C ILE A 177 -15.55 -16.11 9.67
N ALA A 178 -15.45 -14.81 9.95
CA ALA A 178 -15.88 -13.77 9.01
C ALA A 178 -15.14 -13.85 7.67
N LEU A 179 -13.82 -14.03 7.69
CA LEU A 179 -13.00 -14.17 6.50
C LEU A 179 -13.27 -15.48 5.73
N LYS A 180 -13.50 -16.59 6.42
CA LYS A 180 -13.88 -17.85 5.76
C LYS A 180 -15.20 -17.75 5.02
N ARG A 181 -16.14 -16.99 5.57
CA ARG A 181 -17.47 -16.81 4.97
C ARG A 181 -17.47 -15.81 3.81
N ASN A 182 -16.73 -14.71 3.91
CA ASN A 182 -16.87 -13.55 3.01
C ASN A 182 -15.64 -13.29 2.14
N THR A 183 -14.52 -14.00 2.34
CA THR A 183 -13.22 -13.71 1.75
C THR A 183 -12.64 -12.33 2.17
N LYS A 184 -11.33 -12.11 1.99
CA LYS A 184 -10.69 -10.81 2.29
C LYS A 184 -11.31 -9.67 1.48
N PRO A 185 -11.50 -9.76 0.15
CA PRO A 185 -12.15 -8.71 -0.62
C PRO A 185 -13.58 -8.42 -0.19
N GLY A 186 -14.36 -9.44 0.15
CA GLY A 186 -15.73 -9.28 0.64
C GLY A 186 -15.78 -8.54 1.97
N MET A 187 -14.85 -8.84 2.88
CA MET A 187 -14.73 -8.11 4.15
C MET A 187 -14.29 -6.66 3.95
N ALA A 188 -13.37 -6.41 3.03
CA ALA A 188 -12.96 -5.04 2.70
C ALA A 188 -14.14 -4.20 2.20
N LEU A 189 -15.00 -4.76 1.34
CA LEU A 189 -16.24 -4.09 0.91
C LEU A 189 -17.16 -3.79 2.10
N ALA A 190 -17.42 -4.76 2.97
CA ALA A 190 -18.28 -4.57 4.13
C ALA A 190 -17.74 -3.48 5.08
N ILE A 191 -16.42 -3.40 5.23
CA ILE A 191 -15.76 -2.34 6.01
C ILE A 191 -15.94 -0.97 5.34
N VAL A 192 -15.74 -0.87 4.04
CA VAL A 192 -15.93 0.38 3.28
C VAL A 192 -17.38 0.86 3.37
N ASP A 193 -18.35 -0.04 3.23
CA ASP A 193 -19.76 0.31 3.33
C ASP A 193 -20.12 0.84 4.72
N GLU A 194 -19.64 0.19 5.78
CA GLU A 194 -19.81 0.69 7.16
C GLU A 194 -19.10 2.03 7.36
N ALA A 195 -17.89 2.16 6.88
CA ALA A 195 -17.11 3.39 6.98
C ALA A 195 -17.81 4.58 6.32
N ARG A 196 -18.45 4.37 5.17
CA ARG A 196 -19.23 5.41 4.48
C ARG A 196 -20.45 5.85 5.29
N LEU A 197 -21.07 4.94 6.05
CA LEU A 197 -22.19 5.28 6.94
C LEU A 197 -21.72 6.10 8.16
N ILE A 198 -20.58 5.74 8.73
CA ILE A 198 -20.01 6.43 9.91
C ILE A 198 -19.42 7.80 9.51
N GLY A 199 -18.76 7.87 8.36
CA GLY A 199 -18.08 9.07 7.86
C GLY A 199 -16.60 9.13 8.23
N LYS A 200 -15.96 10.26 7.94
CA LYS A 200 -14.50 10.44 8.03
C LYS A 200 -13.86 10.15 9.40
N GLN A 201 -14.65 10.24 10.48
CA GLN A 201 -14.18 10.01 11.86
C GLN A 201 -13.81 8.53 12.13
N CYS A 202 -14.26 7.59 11.29
CA CYS A 202 -13.91 6.18 11.44
C CYS A 202 -12.55 5.82 10.83
N VAL A 203 -11.95 6.74 10.05
CA VAL A 203 -10.64 6.48 9.45
C VAL A 203 -9.57 6.43 10.54
N PRO A 204 -8.89 5.29 10.72
CA PRO A 204 -7.87 5.15 11.76
C PRO A 204 -6.77 6.24 11.66
N GLU A 205 -6.36 6.78 12.80
CA GLU A 205 -5.36 7.86 12.87
C GLU A 205 -4.03 7.47 12.20
N LEU A 206 -3.66 6.20 12.30
CA LEU A 206 -2.45 5.67 11.64
C LEU A 206 -2.49 5.92 10.13
N PHE A 207 -3.61 5.64 9.48
CA PHE A 207 -3.76 5.85 8.04
C PHE A 207 -3.79 7.35 7.70
N GLN A 208 -4.45 8.18 8.51
CA GLN A 208 -4.40 9.63 8.33
C GLN A 208 -2.96 10.16 8.35
N LYS A 209 -2.12 9.67 9.27
CA LYS A 209 -0.68 10.01 9.36
C LYS A 209 0.09 9.55 8.12
N ILE A 210 -0.17 8.36 7.59
CA ILE A 210 0.46 7.84 6.37
C ILE A 210 0.09 8.74 5.18
N PHE A 211 -1.18 9.10 5.02
CA PHE A 211 -1.62 9.98 3.94
C PHE A 211 -0.95 11.35 4.05
N ALA A 212 -0.97 11.98 5.22
CA ALA A 212 -0.32 13.27 5.44
C ALA A 212 1.17 13.24 5.07
N ARG A 213 1.91 12.19 5.48
CA ARG A 213 3.32 11.99 5.14
C ARG A 213 3.54 11.79 3.63
N SER A 214 2.66 11.05 2.96
CA SER A 214 2.75 10.82 1.52
C SER A 214 2.53 12.10 0.71
N LEU A 215 1.63 12.97 1.15
CA LEU A 215 1.39 14.27 0.53
C LEU A 215 2.60 15.19 0.66
N VAL A 216 3.24 15.25 1.83
CA VAL A 216 4.48 16.02 2.03
C VAL A 216 5.58 15.50 1.09
N LYS A 217 5.80 14.17 1.04
CA LYS A 217 6.82 13.57 0.17
C LYS A 217 6.52 13.78 -1.32
N SER A 218 5.26 13.70 -1.74
CA SER A 218 4.88 13.96 -3.13
C SER A 218 5.12 15.41 -3.57
N ASN A 219 5.04 16.36 -2.65
CA ASN A 219 5.28 17.78 -2.94
C ASN A 219 6.76 18.18 -2.94
N THR A 220 7.64 17.33 -2.40
CA THR A 220 9.09 17.55 -2.36
C THR A 220 9.84 16.87 -3.51
N SER A 221 9.17 16.06 -4.30
CA SER A 221 9.74 15.27 -5.42
C SER A 221 9.79 16.03 -6.72
#